data_df8ae6220fa80c4e6732af6b58650903
#
_entry.id   df8ae6220fa80c4e6732af6b58650903
#
_cell.length_a   1.000
_cell.length_b   1.000
_cell.length_c   1.000
_cell.angle_alpha   90.00
_cell.angle_beta   90.00
_cell.angle_gamma   90.00
#
_symmetry.space_group_name_H-M   'P 1'
#
loop_
_entity.id
_entity.type
_entity.pdbx_description
1 polymer ?
#
loop_
_entity_poly.entity_id
_entity_poly.type
_entity_poly.pdbx_seq_one_letter_code
_entity_poly.pdbx_strand_id
1 'polypeptide(L)'
;MADTFHLNGNMAVRFMEIDGHTALTLTPAQVSSTTIHNVGQGTNDVVHNLPSATLGYSFVAAVGEAQAANKWGFKAPSGEYIYLDGTIGASGGTVKFATPAVGNYMTFFTFKRASDYAWICKTGNGSVTTE
;
A
#
# COMPACT_ATOMS: atom_id res chain seq x y z
N MET A 1 11.67 -6.73 -16.96
CA MET A 1 11.24 -6.27 -17.31
C MET A 1 10.71 -6.06 -17.11
N ALA A 2 10.74 -6.07 -17.04
CA ALA A 2 10.21 -5.64 -17.10
C ALA A 2 9.07 -5.41 -17.12
N ASP A 3 8.67 -4.93 -16.67
CA ASP A 3 7.70 -4.36 -16.74
C ASP A 3 7.48 -3.78 -17.91
N THR A 4 7.37 -4.44 -18.84
CA THR A 4 7.19 -3.94 -20.12
C THR A 4 5.74 -3.73 -20.41
N PHE A 5 5.42 -2.55 -20.79
CA PHE A 5 4.09 -2.21 -21.20
C PHE A 5 3.99 -2.35 -22.71
N HIS A 6 3.21 -3.29 -23.17
CA HIS A 6 3.06 -3.56 -24.59
C HIS A 6 1.83 -2.91 -25.15
N LEU A 7 2.00 -2.05 -26.12
CA LEU A 7 0.89 -1.32 -26.70
C LEU A 7 0.09 -2.09 -27.72
N ASN A 8 0.56 -3.27 -28.08
CA ASN A 8 -0.17 -4.15 -28.99
C ASN A 8 -1.31 -4.91 -28.31
N GLY A 9 -1.80 -4.39 -27.19
CA GLY A 9 -2.86 -5.01 -26.45
C GLY A 9 -2.38 -5.82 -25.26
N ASN A 10 -1.09 -6.05 -25.16
CA ASN A 10 -0.52 -6.74 -24.02
C ASN A 10 0.02 -5.72 -23.05
N MET A 11 -0.54 -5.70 -21.87
CA MET A 11 -0.05 -4.86 -20.80
C MET A 11 0.62 -5.73 -19.77
N ALA A 12 1.88 -5.50 -19.49
CA ALA A 12 2.55 -6.17 -18.41
C ALA A 12 2.00 -5.66 -17.09
N VAL A 13 1.41 -6.55 -16.31
CA VAL A 13 0.91 -6.25 -14.98
C VAL A 13 1.99 -6.61 -13.99
N ARG A 14 2.43 -5.62 -13.24
CA ARG A 14 3.43 -5.84 -12.21
C ARG A 14 2.75 -6.29 -10.92
N PHE A 15 3.35 -7.27 -10.29
CA PHE A 15 2.92 -7.66 -8.96
C PHE A 15 4.15 -8.02 -8.13
N MET A 16 3.99 -7.96 -6.82
CA MET A 16 5.05 -8.34 -5.90
C MET A 16 4.43 -9.03 -4.69
N GLU A 17 5.09 -10.09 -4.26
CA GLU A 17 4.76 -10.74 -3.01
C GLU A 17 5.55 -10.06 -1.90
N ILE A 18 4.90 -9.81 -0.77
CA ILE A 18 5.56 -9.21 0.37
C ILE A 18 5.38 -10.11 1.58
N ASP A 19 6.47 -10.31 2.32
CA ASP A 19 6.44 -11.17 3.50
C ASP A 19 5.51 -10.59 4.56
N GLY A 20 4.58 -11.41 5.03
CA GLY A 20 3.67 -11.06 6.11
C GLY A 20 4.29 -11.11 7.51
N HIS A 21 5.59 -11.40 7.62
CA HIS A 21 6.28 -11.49 8.90
C HIS A 21 7.17 -10.31 9.21
N THR A 22 7.67 -9.63 8.19
CA THR A 22 8.73 -8.61 8.34
C THR A 22 8.34 -7.32 7.64
N ALA A 23 8.43 -6.21 8.37
CA ALA A 23 8.22 -4.90 7.79
C ALA A 23 9.36 -4.54 6.82
N LEU A 24 9.01 -4.02 5.67
CA LEU A 24 9.95 -3.56 4.65
C LEU A 24 9.79 -2.07 4.42
N THR A 25 10.85 -1.45 3.92
CA THR A 25 10.77 -0.12 3.34
C THR A 25 10.66 -0.27 1.83
N LEU A 26 9.54 0.18 1.28
CA LEU A 26 9.28 0.04 -0.14
C LEU A 26 10.08 1.07 -0.93
N THR A 27 10.56 0.64 -2.09
CA THR A 27 11.27 1.52 -3.02
C THR A 27 10.29 2.19 -3.98
N PRO A 28 10.67 3.31 -4.63
CA PRO A 28 9.83 3.92 -5.66
C PRO A 28 9.39 2.95 -6.76
N ALA A 29 10.27 2.06 -7.18
CA ALA A 29 9.92 1.07 -8.21
C ALA A 29 8.83 0.12 -7.76
N GLN A 30 8.83 -0.24 -6.48
CA GLN A 30 7.85 -1.18 -5.92
C GLN A 30 6.46 -0.57 -5.77
N VAL A 31 6.34 0.75 -5.77
CA VAL A 31 5.05 1.45 -5.66
C VAL A 31 4.63 2.10 -6.97
N SER A 32 5.23 1.71 -8.08
CA SER A 32 4.93 2.27 -9.39
C SER A 32 4.12 1.26 -10.20
N SER A 33 2.80 1.46 -10.25
CA SER A 33 1.86 0.64 -11.01
C SER A 33 1.97 -0.85 -10.68
N THR A 34 1.97 -1.18 -9.39
CA THR A 34 2.20 -2.53 -8.90
C THR A 34 1.01 -3.00 -8.09
N THR A 35 0.74 -4.30 -8.11
CA THR A 35 -0.12 -4.95 -7.12
C THR A 35 0.78 -5.64 -6.11
N ILE A 36 0.64 -5.28 -4.84
CA ILE A 36 1.40 -5.87 -3.74
C ILE A 36 0.46 -6.78 -2.97
N HIS A 37 0.83 -8.04 -2.79
CA HIS A 37 0.04 -8.95 -1.97
C HIS A 37 0.93 -9.63 -0.93
N ASN A 38 0.37 -9.82 0.25
CA ASN A 38 1.11 -10.46 1.33
C ASN A 38 1.08 -11.99 1.18
N VAL A 39 2.15 -12.61 1.62
CA VAL A 39 2.27 -14.05 1.75
C VAL A 39 2.76 -14.37 3.15
N GLY A 40 2.29 -15.46 3.70
CA GLY A 40 2.62 -15.87 5.06
C GLY A 40 1.86 -15.09 6.12
N GLN A 41 1.69 -15.71 7.27
CA GLN A 41 1.05 -15.08 8.42
C GLN A 41 2.10 -14.77 9.47
N GLY A 42 2.18 -13.51 9.85
CA GLY A 42 3.02 -13.08 10.95
C GLY A 42 2.36 -13.33 12.31
N THR A 43 3.16 -13.25 13.34
CA THR A 43 2.70 -13.30 14.73
C THR A 43 2.44 -11.90 15.29
N ASN A 44 2.79 -10.87 14.54
CA ASN A 44 2.63 -9.47 14.93
C ASN A 44 2.02 -8.67 13.79
N ASP A 45 1.55 -7.49 14.09
CA ASP A 45 1.18 -6.53 13.06
C ASP A 45 2.39 -6.22 12.20
N VAL A 46 2.17 -6.16 10.89
CA VAL A 46 3.23 -5.84 9.93
C VAL A 46 2.84 -4.58 9.17
N VAL A 47 3.69 -3.57 9.25
CA VAL A 47 3.49 -2.29 8.60
C VAL A 47 4.70 -1.97 7.75
N HIS A 48 4.49 -1.85 6.45
CA HIS A 48 5.55 -1.51 5.51
C HIS A 48 5.67 0.00 5.36
N ASN A 49 6.90 0.49 5.26
CA ASN A 49 7.13 1.91 5.11
C ASN A 49 7.04 2.30 3.63
N LEU A 50 6.22 3.29 3.35
CA LEU A 50 6.13 3.88 2.01
C LEU A 50 7.34 4.78 1.75
N PRO A 51 7.78 4.91 0.49
CA PRO A 51 8.74 5.95 0.16
C PRO A 51 8.09 7.33 0.25
N SER A 52 8.90 8.37 0.28
CA SER A 52 8.39 9.74 0.23
C SER A 52 7.50 9.93 -0.99
N ALA A 53 6.37 10.56 -0.78
CA ALA A 53 5.40 10.78 -1.85
C ALA A 53 5.98 11.72 -2.90
N THR A 54 5.85 11.33 -4.15
CA THR A 54 6.13 12.16 -5.31
C THR A 54 5.09 11.84 -6.38
N LEU A 55 5.06 12.61 -7.44
CA LEU A 55 4.05 12.42 -8.46
C LEU A 55 4.21 11.09 -9.18
N GLY A 56 3.11 10.40 -9.41
CA GLY A 56 3.07 9.23 -10.28
C GLY A 56 3.17 7.88 -9.60
N TYR A 57 3.20 7.81 -8.29
CA TYR A 57 3.14 6.51 -7.61
C TYR A 57 1.70 6.03 -7.49
N SER A 58 1.49 4.76 -7.77
CA SER A 58 0.22 4.11 -7.52
C SER A 58 0.43 2.61 -7.37
N PHE A 59 -0.29 2.00 -6.42
CA PHE A 59 -0.27 0.56 -6.26
C PHE A 59 -1.54 0.08 -5.59
N VAL A 60 -1.83 -1.20 -5.74
CA VAL A 60 -2.91 -1.87 -5.04
C VAL A 60 -2.30 -2.79 -3.99
N ALA A 61 -2.79 -2.71 -2.77
CA ALA A 61 -2.44 -3.63 -1.71
C ALA A 61 -3.58 -4.63 -1.53
N ALA A 62 -3.32 -5.89 -1.79
CA ALA A 62 -4.31 -6.95 -1.71
C ALA A 62 -3.90 -8.01 -0.69
N VAL A 63 -4.85 -8.52 0.05
CA VAL A 63 -4.60 -9.58 1.01
C VAL A 63 -4.61 -10.92 0.30
N GLY A 64 -3.44 -11.52 0.17
CA GLY A 64 -3.26 -12.85 -0.41
C GLY A 64 -3.36 -13.96 0.63
N GLU A 65 -2.97 -13.68 1.88
CA GLU A 65 -3.15 -14.59 3.00
C GLU A 65 -3.71 -13.84 4.20
N ALA A 66 -4.73 -14.42 4.81
CA ALA A 66 -5.39 -13.81 5.95
C ALA A 66 -4.45 -13.72 7.15
N GLN A 67 -4.59 -12.63 7.91
CA GLN A 67 -3.85 -12.39 9.14
C GLN A 67 -4.85 -12.41 10.29
N ALA A 68 -5.16 -13.58 10.78
CA ALA A 68 -6.32 -13.77 11.67
C ALA A 68 -6.32 -12.88 12.92
N ALA A 69 -5.17 -12.66 13.52
CA ALA A 69 -5.05 -11.87 14.75
C ALA A 69 -4.21 -10.61 14.58
N ASN A 70 -3.65 -10.38 13.42
CA ASN A 70 -2.68 -9.33 13.20
C ASN A 70 -3.11 -8.42 12.07
N LYS A 71 -2.68 -7.18 12.12
CA LYS A 71 -2.98 -6.18 11.09
C LYS A 71 -1.86 -6.12 10.07
N TRP A 72 -2.20 -5.75 8.87
CA TRP A 72 -1.25 -5.56 7.79
C TRP A 72 -1.52 -4.22 7.11
N GLY A 73 -0.48 -3.45 6.92
CA GLY A 73 -0.67 -2.13 6.34
C GLY A 73 0.59 -1.39 5.95
N PHE A 74 0.45 -0.08 5.81
CA PHE A 74 1.46 0.79 5.24
C PHE A 74 1.53 2.08 6.03
N LYS A 75 2.73 2.66 6.12
CA LYS A 75 3.01 3.84 6.91
C LYS A 75 3.68 4.90 6.05
N ALA A 76 3.21 6.14 6.17
CA ALA A 76 3.85 7.28 5.54
C ALA A 76 5.16 7.64 6.24
N PRO A 77 6.13 8.22 5.51
CA PRO A 77 7.29 8.81 6.16
C PRO A 77 6.91 9.92 7.14
N SER A 78 7.79 10.17 8.11
CA SER A 78 7.61 11.26 9.05
C SER A 78 7.43 12.59 8.32
N GLY A 79 6.45 13.37 8.72
CA GLY A 79 6.13 14.64 8.08
C GLY A 79 5.20 14.52 6.87
N GLU A 80 4.90 13.30 6.44
CA GLU A 80 3.99 13.06 5.31
C GLU A 80 2.67 12.46 5.80
N TYR A 81 1.69 12.40 4.90
CA TYR A 81 0.33 12.06 5.28
C TYR A 81 -0.27 11.05 4.31
N ILE A 82 -1.17 10.22 4.84
CA ILE A 82 -2.05 9.39 4.05
C ILE A 82 -3.48 9.87 4.28
N TYR A 83 -4.20 10.15 3.21
CA TYR A 83 -5.63 10.44 3.26
C TYR A 83 -6.38 9.13 3.06
N LEU A 84 -7.09 8.68 4.07
CA LEU A 84 -7.90 7.46 3.96
C LEU A 84 -9.34 7.84 3.65
N ASP A 85 -9.82 7.43 2.49
CA ASP A 85 -11.20 7.69 2.05
C ASP A 85 -11.61 9.17 2.23
N GLY A 86 -10.68 10.09 1.95
CA GLY A 86 -10.89 11.52 2.03
C GLY A 86 -10.56 12.16 3.37
N THR A 87 -10.19 11.39 4.38
CA THR A 87 -9.84 11.92 5.70
C THR A 87 -8.33 11.88 5.90
N ILE A 88 -7.75 13.03 6.26
CA ILE A 88 -6.31 13.12 6.51
C ILE A 88 -5.95 12.36 7.78
N GLY A 89 -4.91 11.54 7.68
CA GLY A 89 -4.33 10.86 8.84
C GLY A 89 -3.32 11.74 9.59
N ALA A 90 -2.69 11.17 10.60
CA ALA A 90 -1.62 11.82 11.32
C ALA A 90 -0.33 11.90 10.48
N SER A 91 0.57 12.80 10.82
CA SER A 91 1.90 12.86 10.22
C SER A 91 2.65 11.55 10.50
N GLY A 92 3.17 10.94 9.47
CA GLY A 92 3.81 9.62 9.59
C GLY A 92 2.83 8.52 9.98
N GLY A 93 1.56 8.73 9.72
CA GLY A 93 0.50 7.81 10.13
C GLY A 93 0.46 6.53 9.32
N THR A 94 -0.28 5.58 9.83
CA THR A 94 -0.39 4.22 9.30
C THR A 94 -1.82 3.94 8.86
N VAL A 95 -1.96 3.19 7.77
CA VAL A 95 -3.24 2.65 7.30
C VAL A 95 -3.11 1.13 7.28
N LYS A 96 -4.02 0.43 7.96
CA LYS A 96 -3.96 -1.02 8.12
C LYS A 96 -5.31 -1.68 7.87
N PHE A 97 -5.28 -2.88 7.30
CA PHE A 97 -6.44 -3.77 7.41
C PHE A 97 -6.56 -4.22 8.86
N ALA A 98 -7.73 -4.02 9.44
CA ALA A 98 -7.98 -4.37 10.84
C ALA A 98 -8.04 -5.89 11.04
N THR A 99 -8.66 -6.57 10.10
CA THR A 99 -8.76 -8.03 10.07
C THR A 99 -8.57 -8.50 8.63
N PRO A 100 -7.31 -8.58 8.17
CA PRO A 100 -7.04 -8.92 6.77
C PRO A 100 -7.61 -10.29 6.40
N ALA A 101 -8.49 -10.32 5.43
CA ALA A 101 -9.06 -11.53 4.87
C ALA A 101 -8.72 -11.59 3.38
N VAL A 102 -8.53 -12.80 2.87
CA VAL A 102 -8.19 -12.98 1.45
C VAL A 102 -9.19 -12.26 0.55
N GLY A 103 -8.69 -11.47 -0.37
CA GLY A 103 -9.49 -10.67 -1.28
C GLY A 103 -9.78 -9.26 -0.81
N ASN A 104 -9.46 -8.90 0.43
CA ASN A 104 -9.49 -7.50 0.84
C ASN A 104 -8.43 -6.71 0.08
N TYR A 105 -8.72 -5.47 -0.27
CA TYR A 105 -7.74 -4.64 -0.95
C TYR A 105 -7.97 -3.16 -0.69
N MET A 106 -6.92 -2.38 -0.85
CA MET A 106 -6.97 -0.93 -0.85
C MET A 106 -6.03 -0.40 -1.94
N THR A 107 -6.36 0.75 -2.48
CA THR A 107 -5.60 1.38 -3.56
C THR A 107 -4.88 2.60 -3.02
N PHE A 108 -3.61 2.71 -3.36
CA PHE A 108 -2.77 3.86 -2.98
C PHE A 108 -2.34 4.62 -4.22
N PHE A 109 -2.33 5.93 -4.13
CA PHE A 109 -1.71 6.77 -5.15
C PHE A 109 -1.28 8.10 -4.53
N THR A 110 -0.36 8.78 -5.19
CA THR A 110 0.15 10.06 -4.73
C THR A 110 -0.49 11.20 -5.49
N PHE A 111 -0.56 12.35 -4.84
CA PHE A 111 -1.08 13.58 -5.46
C PHE A 111 -0.30 14.78 -4.93
N LYS A 112 -0.35 15.86 -5.70
CA LYS A 112 0.25 17.12 -5.25
C LYS A 112 -0.78 17.85 -4.40
N ARG A 113 -0.37 18.14 -3.17
CA ARG A 113 -1.20 18.86 -2.19
C ARG A 113 -0.57 20.22 -1.95
N ALA A 114 -1.16 21.26 -2.49
CA ALA A 114 -0.62 22.62 -2.40
C ALA A 114 0.86 22.68 -2.83
N SER A 115 1.80 22.68 -1.89
CA SER A 115 3.24 22.78 -2.15
C SER A 115 4.00 21.47 -1.91
N ASP A 116 3.35 20.42 -1.47
CA ASP A 116 3.99 19.13 -1.21
C ASP A 116 3.20 17.98 -1.86
N TYR A 117 3.60 16.75 -1.57
CA TYR A 117 2.92 15.54 -2.05
C TYR A 117 2.44 14.73 -0.86
N ALA A 118 1.37 14.00 -1.08
CA ALA A 118 0.80 13.12 -0.07
C ALA A 118 0.28 11.85 -0.73
N TRP A 119 -0.01 10.86 0.10
CA TRP A 119 -0.63 9.61 -0.33
C TRP A 119 -2.13 9.67 -0.13
N ILE A 120 -2.85 9.07 -1.05
CA ILE A 120 -4.27 8.75 -0.89
C ILE A 120 -4.37 7.23 -0.78
N CYS A 121 -5.17 6.77 0.17
CA CYS A 121 -5.58 5.38 0.29
C CYS A 121 -7.09 5.31 0.13
N LYS A 122 -7.55 4.51 -0.81
CA LYS A 122 -8.96 4.25 -1.01
C LYS A 122 -9.25 2.81 -0.62
N THR A 123 -10.16 2.61 0.31
CA THR A 123 -10.63 1.27 0.66
C THR A 123 -11.42 0.69 -0.50
N GLY A 124 -10.99 -0.46 -0.98
CA GLY A 124 -11.72 -1.21 -1.99
C GLY A 124 -12.67 -2.20 -1.34
N ASN A 125 -12.13 -3.05 -0.47
CA ASN A 125 -12.88 -4.05 0.26
C ASN A 125 -12.17 -4.39 1.55
N GLY A 126 -12.90 -4.55 2.63
CA GLY A 126 -12.37 -4.87 3.93
C GLY A 126 -12.46 -3.70 4.91
N SER A 127 -12.14 -3.97 6.16
CA SER A 127 -12.12 -2.96 7.21
C SER A 127 -10.72 -2.39 7.34
N VAL A 128 -10.59 -1.09 7.15
CA VAL A 128 -9.31 -0.37 7.19
C VAL A 128 -9.34 0.66 8.31
N THR A 129 -8.26 0.72 9.07
CA THR A 129 -8.13 1.67 10.19
C THR A 129 -6.87 2.52 10.01
N THR A 130 -6.86 3.68 10.66
CA THR A 130 -5.68 4.56 10.75
C THR A 130 -5.10 4.51 12.16
N GLU A 131 -3.79 4.72 12.22
CA GLU A 131 -3.09 4.90 13.49
C GLU A 131 -2.02 5.95 13.38
#